data_1842c663343556ccb7e1beafee84d32e
#
_entry.id   1842c663343556ccb7e1beafee84d32e
#
_cell.length_a   1.000
_cell.length_b   1.000
_cell.length_c   1.000
_cell.angle_alpha   90.00
_cell.angle_beta   90.00
_cell.angle_gamma   90.00
#
_symmetry.space_group_name_H-M   'P 1'
#
loop_
_entity.id
_entity.type
_entity.pdbx_description
1 polymer ?
#
loop_
_entity_poly.entity_id
_entity_poly.type
_entity_poly.pdbx_seq_one_letter_code
_entity_poly.pdbx_strand_id
1 'polypeptide(L)'
;MAELSTIARPYAEGLWQALTEHKTSAAKIAKIGQVLESLADMAKDPQVSELVRDPKLTDDQIFEAVTGALGKGLSPELSGLIRVVIENGRLEALPEIAAQYRALKNESEGVADAYIETAFPLDQKELEKVLGDLADRFPGVKLNPIVKVNPALIGGVSVCV
;
A
#
# COMPACT_ATOMS: atom_id res chain seq x y z
N MET A 1 -1.04 8.55 11.92
CA MET A 1 -1.41 8.51 13.32
C MET A 1 -1.51 7.08 13.80
N ALA A 2 -1.07 6.83 15.04
CA ALA A 2 -1.01 5.49 15.60
C ALA A 2 -2.37 4.77 15.62
N GLU A 3 -3.44 5.51 15.84
CA GLU A 3 -4.79 4.96 15.89
C GLU A 3 -5.25 4.35 14.56
N LEU A 4 -5.01 5.02 13.44
CA LEU A 4 -5.37 4.49 12.12
C LEU A 4 -4.56 3.25 11.77
N SER A 5 -3.28 3.24 12.11
CA SER A 5 -2.42 2.07 11.92
C SER A 5 -2.93 0.87 12.71
N THR A 6 -3.33 1.07 13.95
CA THR A 6 -3.90 0.02 14.80
C THR A 6 -5.24 -0.49 14.27
N ILE A 7 -6.09 0.42 13.79
CA ILE A 7 -7.39 0.06 13.21
C ILE A 7 -7.23 -0.71 11.90
N ALA A 8 -6.29 -0.30 11.06
CA ALA A 8 -6.06 -0.89 9.75
C ALA A 8 -5.45 -2.29 9.80
N ARG A 9 -4.67 -2.58 10.82
CA ARG A 9 -3.92 -3.84 10.93
C ARG A 9 -4.78 -5.10 10.78
N PRO A 10 -5.90 -5.26 11.51
CA PRO A 10 -6.71 -6.46 11.36
C PRO A 10 -7.24 -6.66 9.94
N TYR A 11 -7.57 -5.59 9.26
CA TYR A 11 -8.08 -5.65 7.88
C TYR A 11 -6.99 -6.09 6.90
N ALA A 12 -5.81 -5.51 7.00
CA ALA A 12 -4.69 -5.84 6.13
C ALA A 12 -4.21 -7.28 6.37
N GLU A 13 -4.05 -7.67 7.61
CA GLU A 13 -3.62 -9.02 7.98
C GLU A 13 -4.67 -10.06 7.58
N GLY A 14 -5.95 -9.78 7.80
CA GLY A 14 -7.05 -10.66 7.42
C GLY A 14 -7.11 -10.90 5.92
N LEU A 15 -6.97 -9.85 5.13
CA LEU A 15 -6.92 -9.95 3.67
C LEU A 15 -5.71 -10.77 3.22
N TRP A 16 -4.53 -10.47 3.76
CA TRP A 16 -3.30 -11.18 3.43
C TRP A 16 -3.40 -12.67 3.78
N GLN A 17 -3.91 -12.98 4.96
CA GLN A 17 -4.11 -14.35 5.40
C GLN A 17 -5.05 -15.12 4.49
N ALA A 18 -6.18 -14.51 4.11
CA ALA A 18 -7.12 -15.13 3.17
C ALA A 18 -6.47 -15.45 1.83
N LEU A 19 -5.65 -14.53 1.31
CA LEU A 19 -4.95 -14.73 0.05
C LEU A 19 -3.90 -15.85 0.15
N THR A 20 -3.18 -15.94 1.25
CA THR A 20 -2.16 -16.97 1.44
C THR A 20 -2.78 -18.35 1.68
N GLU A 21 -3.90 -18.42 2.42
CA GLU A 21 -4.62 -19.68 2.63
C GLU A 21 -5.17 -20.26 1.32
N HIS A 22 -5.64 -19.42 0.42
CA HIS A 22 -6.15 -19.84 -0.88
C HIS A 22 -5.07 -20.00 -1.96
N LYS A 23 -3.80 -19.89 -1.58
CA LYS A 23 -2.65 -19.99 -2.50
C LYS A 23 -2.81 -19.11 -3.73
N THR A 24 -3.21 -17.88 -3.51
CA THR A 24 -3.45 -16.90 -4.57
C THR A 24 -2.17 -16.63 -5.38
N SER A 25 -2.29 -16.52 -6.70
CA SER A 25 -1.15 -16.26 -7.56
C SER A 25 -0.53 -14.87 -7.31
N ALA A 26 0.77 -14.74 -7.57
CA ALA A 26 1.48 -13.48 -7.41
C ALA A 26 0.88 -12.36 -8.27
N ALA A 27 0.39 -12.69 -9.48
CA ALA A 27 -0.26 -11.73 -10.37
C ALA A 27 -1.55 -11.18 -9.76
N LYS A 28 -2.36 -12.03 -9.14
CA LYS A 28 -3.59 -11.63 -8.47
C LYS A 28 -3.31 -10.78 -7.23
N ILE A 29 -2.29 -11.15 -6.46
CA ILE A 29 -1.85 -10.39 -5.28
C ILE A 29 -1.42 -8.97 -5.68
N ALA A 30 -0.65 -8.84 -6.76
CA ALA A 30 -0.23 -7.55 -7.29
C ALA A 30 -1.41 -6.70 -7.76
N LYS A 31 -2.38 -7.31 -8.44
CA LYS A 31 -3.60 -6.63 -8.90
C LYS A 31 -4.43 -6.12 -7.73
N ILE A 32 -4.58 -6.92 -6.69
CA ILE A 32 -5.29 -6.51 -5.47
C ILE A 32 -4.61 -5.32 -4.82
N GLY A 33 -3.29 -5.30 -4.77
CA GLY A 33 -2.51 -4.18 -4.28
C GLY A 33 -2.78 -2.89 -5.05
N GLN A 34 -2.83 -2.98 -6.38
CA GLN A 34 -3.16 -1.82 -7.24
C GLN A 34 -4.56 -1.29 -6.98
N VAL A 35 -5.54 -2.18 -6.82
CA VAL A 35 -6.92 -1.80 -6.52
C VAL A 35 -7.00 -1.16 -5.14
N LEU A 36 -6.28 -1.67 -4.15
CA LEU A 36 -6.21 -1.06 -2.82
C LEU A 36 -5.62 0.34 -2.85
N GLU A 37 -4.60 0.58 -3.66
CA GLU A 37 -4.03 1.92 -3.83
C GLU A 37 -5.04 2.87 -4.46
N SER A 38 -5.80 2.42 -5.45
CA SER A 38 -6.89 3.21 -6.04
C SER A 38 -7.96 3.54 -5.02
N LEU A 39 -8.34 2.57 -4.20
CA LEU A 39 -9.28 2.78 -3.10
C LEU A 39 -8.75 3.78 -2.07
N ALA A 40 -7.47 3.71 -1.75
CA ALA A 40 -6.82 4.64 -0.84
C ALA A 40 -6.90 6.07 -1.37
N ASP A 41 -6.65 6.27 -2.65
CA ASP A 41 -6.75 7.58 -3.29
C ASP A 41 -8.20 8.10 -3.29
N MET A 42 -9.17 7.22 -3.56
CA MET A 42 -10.59 7.56 -3.49
C MET A 42 -11.00 7.98 -2.07
N ALA A 43 -10.50 7.29 -1.05
CA ALA A 43 -10.81 7.59 0.34
C ALA A 43 -10.28 8.96 0.79
N LYS A 44 -9.29 9.49 0.09
CA LYS A 44 -8.75 10.83 0.35
C LYS A 44 -9.57 11.94 -0.32
N ASP A 45 -10.45 11.60 -1.25
CA ASP A 45 -11.28 12.56 -1.96
C ASP A 45 -12.36 13.09 -1.01
N PRO A 46 -12.50 14.43 -0.87
CA PRO A 46 -13.55 15.02 -0.02
C PRO A 46 -14.96 14.60 -0.45
N GLN A 47 -15.23 14.43 -1.73
CA GLN A 47 -16.53 14.00 -2.23
C GLN A 47 -16.88 12.59 -1.76
N VAL A 48 -15.91 11.69 -1.75
CA VAL A 48 -16.09 10.33 -1.25
C VAL A 48 -16.33 10.33 0.25
N SER A 49 -15.59 11.17 0.99
CA SER A 49 -15.78 11.32 2.44
C SER A 49 -17.18 11.81 2.79
N GLU A 50 -17.70 12.76 2.01
CA GLU A 50 -19.08 13.26 2.17
C GLU A 50 -20.11 12.18 1.88
N LEU A 51 -19.89 11.39 0.81
CA LEU A 51 -20.77 10.29 0.42
C LEU A 51 -20.90 9.26 1.55
N VAL A 52 -19.78 8.90 2.14
CA VAL A 52 -19.71 7.89 3.21
C VAL A 52 -20.41 8.38 4.50
N ARG A 53 -20.36 9.66 4.74
CA ARG A 53 -20.98 10.28 5.91
C ARG A 53 -22.46 10.61 5.74
N ASP A 54 -22.99 10.44 4.53
CA ASP A 54 -24.40 10.75 4.26
C ASP A 54 -25.32 9.71 4.94
N PRO A 55 -26.15 10.13 5.91
CA PRO A 55 -27.03 9.21 6.63
C PRO A 55 -28.17 8.67 5.77
N LYS A 56 -28.39 9.24 4.60
CA LYS A 56 -29.43 8.78 3.65
C LYS A 56 -28.99 7.58 2.83
N LEU A 57 -27.67 7.31 2.79
CA LEU A 57 -27.13 6.18 2.01
C LEU A 57 -26.98 4.95 2.92
N THR A 58 -27.40 3.82 2.39
CA THR A 58 -27.15 2.52 3.04
C THR A 58 -25.74 2.04 2.74
N ASP A 59 -25.25 1.10 3.54
CA ASP A 59 -23.94 0.48 3.33
C ASP A 59 -23.84 -0.17 1.95
N ASP A 60 -24.91 -0.80 1.48
CA ASP A 60 -24.97 -1.39 0.14
C ASP A 60 -24.82 -0.33 -0.96
N GLN A 61 -25.48 0.81 -0.81
CA GLN A 61 -25.36 1.92 -1.76
C GLN A 61 -23.95 2.49 -1.79
N ILE A 62 -23.31 2.65 -0.64
CA ILE A 62 -21.93 3.09 -0.56
C ILE A 62 -20.99 2.06 -1.22
N PHE A 63 -21.21 0.78 -0.95
CA PHE A 63 -20.45 -0.31 -1.56
C PHE A 63 -20.57 -0.29 -3.08
N GLU A 64 -21.77 -0.15 -3.61
CA GLU A 64 -21.99 -0.07 -5.06
C GLU A 64 -21.32 1.15 -5.69
N ALA A 65 -21.36 2.30 -5.02
CA ALA A 65 -20.72 3.52 -5.51
C ALA A 65 -19.19 3.36 -5.56
N VAL A 66 -18.59 2.81 -4.51
CA VAL A 66 -17.15 2.60 -4.42
C VAL A 66 -16.69 1.54 -5.44
N THR A 67 -17.36 0.42 -5.52
CA THR A 67 -16.98 -0.67 -6.43
C THR A 67 -17.30 -0.34 -7.89
N GLY A 68 -18.34 0.43 -8.14
CA GLY A 68 -18.68 0.90 -9.48
C GLY A 68 -17.59 1.76 -10.10
N ALA A 69 -16.92 2.57 -9.30
CA ALA A 69 -15.81 3.40 -9.76
C ALA A 69 -14.56 2.58 -10.09
N LEU A 70 -14.40 1.40 -9.49
CA LEU A 70 -13.27 0.50 -9.73
C LEU A 70 -13.43 -0.39 -10.97
N GLY A 71 -14.65 -0.50 -11.48
CA GLY A 71 -14.98 -1.37 -12.62
C GLY A 71 -15.16 -2.83 -12.25
N LYS A 72 -15.13 -3.68 -13.27
CA LYS A 72 -15.33 -5.12 -13.11
C LYS A 72 -14.01 -5.81 -12.70
N GLY A 73 -14.13 -6.91 -11.98
CA GLY A 73 -12.99 -7.77 -11.69
C GLY A 73 -12.48 -7.71 -10.27
N LEU A 74 -13.29 -7.23 -9.31
CA LEU A 74 -12.95 -7.33 -7.91
C LEU A 74 -12.95 -8.79 -7.46
N SER A 75 -11.91 -9.18 -6.74
CA SER A 75 -11.86 -10.51 -6.14
C SER A 75 -12.87 -10.60 -4.99
N PRO A 76 -13.38 -11.82 -4.67
CA PRO A 76 -14.28 -11.99 -3.53
C PRO A 76 -13.66 -11.54 -2.21
N GLU A 77 -12.37 -11.78 -2.01
CA GLU A 77 -11.63 -11.39 -0.82
C GLU A 77 -11.62 -9.85 -0.65
N LEU A 78 -11.33 -9.15 -1.75
CA LEU A 78 -11.29 -7.69 -1.72
C LEU A 78 -12.68 -7.08 -1.55
N SER A 79 -13.68 -7.64 -2.21
CA SER A 79 -15.08 -7.23 -2.02
C SER A 79 -15.53 -7.39 -0.58
N GLY A 80 -15.17 -8.50 0.06
CA GLY A 80 -15.44 -8.75 1.47
C GLY A 80 -14.77 -7.72 2.37
N LEU A 81 -13.52 -7.39 2.10
CA LEU A 81 -12.80 -6.35 2.85
C LEU A 81 -13.49 -5.00 2.75
N ILE A 82 -13.86 -4.58 1.54
CA ILE A 82 -14.52 -3.30 1.31
C ILE A 82 -15.84 -3.23 2.07
N ARG A 83 -16.64 -4.30 2.00
CA ARG A 83 -17.92 -4.37 2.69
C ARG A 83 -17.76 -4.25 4.21
N VAL A 84 -16.83 -4.97 4.80
CA VAL A 84 -16.56 -4.91 6.24
C VAL A 84 -16.08 -3.52 6.66
N VAL A 85 -15.21 -2.92 5.87
CA VAL A 85 -14.71 -1.56 6.14
C VAL A 85 -15.86 -0.54 6.11
N ILE A 86 -16.78 -0.66 5.16
CA ILE A 86 -17.95 0.21 5.06
C ILE A 86 -18.89 0.00 6.25
N GLU A 87 -19.21 -1.25 6.59
CA GLU A 87 -20.09 -1.59 7.70
C GLU A 87 -19.57 -1.05 9.04
N ASN A 88 -18.26 -1.04 9.21
CA ASN A 88 -17.63 -0.54 10.44
C ASN A 88 -17.34 0.98 10.40
N GLY A 89 -17.64 1.66 9.28
CA GLY A 89 -17.38 3.08 9.14
C GLY A 89 -15.90 3.42 9.14
N ARG A 90 -15.06 2.56 8.56
CA ARG A 90 -13.60 2.67 8.59
C ARG A 90 -12.98 2.98 7.22
N LEU A 91 -13.73 3.55 6.28
CA LEU A 91 -13.22 3.89 4.96
C LEU A 91 -12.00 4.81 5.01
N GLU A 92 -11.89 5.67 5.99
CA GLU A 92 -10.74 6.55 6.21
C GLU A 92 -9.45 5.77 6.51
N ALA A 93 -9.55 4.50 6.91
CA ALA A 93 -8.39 3.65 7.16
C ALA A 93 -7.85 2.98 5.88
N LEU A 94 -8.53 3.10 4.75
CA LEU A 94 -8.09 2.46 3.49
C LEU A 94 -6.65 2.82 3.08
N PRO A 95 -6.20 4.08 3.15
CA PRO A 95 -4.80 4.39 2.83
C PRO A 95 -3.82 3.61 3.69
N GLU A 96 -4.10 3.48 4.98
CA GLU A 96 -3.25 2.73 5.90
C GLU A 96 -3.33 1.22 5.66
N ILE A 97 -4.52 0.71 5.33
CA ILE A 97 -4.72 -0.70 4.95
C ILE A 97 -3.88 -1.02 3.71
N ALA A 98 -3.91 -0.16 2.70
CA ALA A 98 -3.12 -0.33 1.49
C ALA A 98 -1.61 -0.34 1.78
N ALA A 99 -1.15 0.56 2.64
CA ALA A 99 0.26 0.64 3.03
C ALA A 99 0.71 -0.62 3.79
N GLN A 100 -0.10 -1.12 4.71
CA GLN A 100 0.21 -2.34 5.47
C GLN A 100 0.16 -3.59 4.59
N TYR A 101 -0.79 -3.67 3.67
CA TYR A 101 -0.85 -4.76 2.69
C TYR A 101 0.42 -4.79 1.84
N ARG A 102 0.87 -3.64 1.36
CA ARG A 102 2.10 -3.51 0.59
C ARG A 102 3.32 -3.98 1.39
N ALA A 103 3.39 -3.62 2.67
CA ALA A 103 4.46 -4.05 3.55
C ALA A 103 4.48 -5.57 3.75
N LEU A 104 3.31 -6.18 3.96
CA LEU A 104 3.18 -7.62 4.09
C LEU A 104 3.59 -8.36 2.81
N LYS A 105 3.19 -7.82 1.66
CA LYS A 105 3.58 -8.36 0.36
C LYS A 105 5.09 -8.30 0.17
N ASN A 106 5.71 -7.15 0.44
CA ASN A 106 7.16 -6.97 0.31
C ASN A 106 7.92 -7.91 1.25
N GLU A 107 7.46 -8.05 2.48
CA GLU A 107 8.05 -8.97 3.45
C GLU A 107 8.00 -10.42 2.96
N SER A 108 6.87 -10.85 2.41
CA SER A 108 6.68 -12.18 1.86
C SER A 108 7.58 -12.47 0.66
N GLU A 109 7.80 -11.48 -0.20
CA GLU A 109 8.65 -11.59 -1.38
C GLU A 109 10.14 -11.39 -1.06
N GLY A 110 10.47 -11.01 0.19
CA GLY A 110 11.81 -10.65 0.57
C GLY A 110 12.29 -9.34 -0.05
N VAL A 111 11.35 -8.46 -0.40
CA VAL A 111 11.64 -7.14 -0.98
C VAL A 111 11.39 -6.07 0.06
N ALA A 112 12.36 -5.15 0.19
CA ALA A 112 12.19 -3.97 1.04
C ALA A 112 12.46 -2.71 0.21
N ASP A 113 11.71 -1.65 0.49
CA ASP A 113 11.94 -0.36 -0.15
C ASP A 113 13.16 0.32 0.49
N ALA A 114 14.12 0.72 -0.33
CA ALA A 114 15.29 1.48 0.11
C ALA A 114 15.12 2.93 -0.32
N TYR A 115 14.90 3.82 0.65
CA TYR A 115 14.76 5.25 0.39
C TYR A 115 16.15 5.89 0.40
N ILE A 116 16.58 6.38 -0.76
CA ILE A 116 17.90 6.96 -0.95
C ILE A 116 17.75 8.45 -1.20
N GLU A 117 18.27 9.28 -0.30
CA GLU A 117 18.36 10.72 -0.51
C GLU A 117 19.78 11.11 -0.89
N THR A 118 19.93 11.90 -1.94
CA THR A 118 21.23 12.39 -2.41
C THR A 118 21.19 13.89 -2.63
N ALA A 119 22.38 14.52 -2.56
CA ALA A 119 22.51 15.95 -2.83
C ALA A 119 22.39 16.27 -4.33
N PHE A 120 22.60 15.30 -5.19
CA PHE A 120 22.52 15.41 -6.65
C PHE A 120 22.04 14.11 -7.25
N PRO A 121 21.52 14.13 -8.51
CA PRO A 121 21.05 12.91 -9.16
C PRO A 121 22.16 11.87 -9.30
N LEU A 122 21.83 10.62 -8.95
CA LEU A 122 22.74 9.50 -9.14
C LEU A 122 22.61 8.97 -10.56
N ASP A 123 23.73 8.64 -11.21
CA ASP A 123 23.69 7.88 -12.45
C ASP A 123 23.46 6.38 -12.13
N GLN A 124 23.25 5.58 -13.16
CA GLN A 124 22.94 4.16 -12.99
C GLN A 124 24.09 3.40 -12.31
N LYS A 125 25.34 3.74 -12.63
CA LYS A 125 26.51 3.11 -12.01
C LYS A 125 26.63 3.41 -10.52
N GLU A 126 26.39 4.65 -10.13
CA GLU A 126 26.43 5.07 -8.73
C GLU A 126 25.31 4.41 -7.95
N LEU A 127 24.11 4.31 -8.54
CA LEU A 127 22.98 3.65 -7.91
C LEU A 127 23.25 2.16 -7.70
N GLU A 128 23.80 1.48 -8.68
CA GLU A 128 24.17 0.05 -8.59
C GLU A 128 25.21 -0.18 -7.49
N LYS A 129 26.15 0.72 -7.34
CA LYS A 129 27.17 0.65 -6.29
C LYS A 129 26.54 0.78 -4.91
N VAL A 130 25.64 1.74 -4.73
CA VAL A 130 24.92 1.93 -3.47
C VAL A 130 24.05 0.70 -3.14
N LEU A 131 23.34 0.17 -4.13
CA LEU A 131 22.55 -1.03 -3.96
C LEU A 131 23.38 -2.27 -3.63
N GLY A 132 24.56 -2.40 -4.23
CA GLY A 132 25.51 -3.47 -3.91
C GLY A 132 25.99 -3.41 -2.47
N ASP A 133 26.34 -2.22 -1.99
CA ASP A 133 26.75 -2.00 -0.60
C ASP A 133 25.60 -2.32 0.37
N LEU A 134 24.37 -1.94 0.02
CA LEU A 134 23.19 -2.24 0.83
C LEU A 134 22.87 -3.73 0.85
N ALA A 135 23.01 -4.42 -0.28
CA ALA A 135 22.77 -5.85 -0.37
C ALA A 135 23.72 -6.64 0.57
N ASP A 136 24.94 -6.19 0.73
CA ASP A 136 25.89 -6.79 1.66
C ASP A 136 25.47 -6.62 3.13
N ARG A 137 24.80 -5.51 3.44
CA ARG A 137 24.31 -5.22 4.80
C ARG A 137 22.99 -5.92 5.12
N PHE A 138 22.17 -6.20 4.12
CA PHE A 138 20.86 -6.83 4.26
C PHE A 138 20.79 -8.08 3.39
N PRO A 139 21.50 -9.16 3.74
CA PRO A 139 21.54 -10.38 2.94
C PRO A 139 20.17 -11.07 2.91
N GLY A 140 19.81 -11.59 1.75
CA GLY A 140 18.54 -12.30 1.56
C GLY A 140 17.32 -11.40 1.29
N VAL A 141 17.52 -10.08 1.21
CA VAL A 141 16.45 -9.12 0.94
C VAL A 141 16.73 -8.43 -0.39
N LYS A 142 15.73 -8.42 -1.28
CA LYS A 142 15.78 -7.60 -2.48
C LYS A 142 15.43 -6.16 -2.10
N LEU A 143 16.26 -5.21 -2.51
CA LEU A 143 16.02 -3.81 -2.27
C LEU A 143 15.43 -3.15 -3.50
N ASN A 144 14.32 -2.45 -3.31
CA ASN A 144 13.69 -1.63 -4.35
C ASN A 144 14.11 -0.18 -4.13
N PRO A 145 14.99 0.39 -4.99
CA PRO A 145 15.51 1.74 -4.75
C PRO A 145 14.48 2.81 -5.07
N ILE A 146 14.31 3.73 -4.13
CA ILE A 146 13.52 4.94 -4.31
C ILE A 146 14.46 6.11 -4.09
N VAL A 147 14.88 6.75 -5.18
CA VAL A 147 15.87 7.83 -5.14
C VAL A 147 15.16 9.18 -5.06
N LYS A 148 15.55 9.99 -4.09
CA LYS A 148 15.06 11.36 -3.95
C LYS A 148 16.27 12.29 -3.91
N VAL A 149 16.26 13.31 -4.74
CA VAL A 149 17.31 14.34 -4.77
C VAL A 149 16.96 15.43 -3.78
N ASN A 150 17.85 15.69 -2.83
CA ASN A 150 17.70 16.76 -1.85
C ASN A 150 18.94 17.64 -1.87
N PRO A 151 18.88 18.82 -2.54
CA PRO A 151 20.04 19.71 -2.64
C PRO A 151 20.52 20.27 -1.29
N ALA A 152 19.70 20.20 -0.25
CA ALA A 152 20.10 20.63 1.09
C ALA A 152 21.14 19.72 1.74
N LEU A 153 21.30 18.48 1.25
CA LEU A 153 22.36 17.59 1.71
C LEU A 153 23.72 18.05 1.18
N ILE A 154 24.71 18.09 2.06
CA ILE A 154 26.06 18.53 1.69
C ILE A 154 26.92 17.29 1.47
N GLY A 155 27.10 16.90 0.20
CA GLY A 155 28.07 15.87 -0.20
C GLY A 155 27.78 14.46 0.35
N GLY A 156 26.56 14.20 0.80
CA GLY A 156 26.23 12.93 1.43
C GLY A 156 25.11 12.16 0.73
N VAL A 157 25.01 10.89 1.07
CA VAL A 157 23.90 10.01 0.67
C VAL A 157 23.26 9.48 1.95
N SER A 158 21.95 9.70 2.09
CA SER A 158 21.18 9.17 3.21
C SER A 158 20.34 8.00 2.72
N VAL A 159 20.38 6.88 3.42
CA VAL A 159 19.63 5.67 3.06
C VAL A 159 18.81 5.21 4.25
N CYS A 160 17.52 4.95 3.99
CA CYS A 160 16.59 4.39 4.95
C CYS A 160 15.93 3.15 4.36
N VAL A 161 15.96 2.06 5.08
CA VAL A 161 15.38 0.79 4.65
C VAL A 161 14.27 0.37 5.61
#